data_152e1bfc511eb54937f8e9311be12947
#
_entry.id   152e1bfc511eb54937f8e9311be12947
#
_cell.length_a   1.000
_cell.length_b   1.000
_cell.length_c   1.000
_cell.angle_alpha   90.00
_cell.angle_beta   90.00
_cell.angle_gamma   90.00
#
_symmetry.space_group_name_H-M   'P 1'
#
loop_
_entity.id
_entity.type
_entity.pdbx_description
1 polymer ?
#
loop_
_entity_poly.entity_id
_entity_poly.type
_entity_poly.pdbx_seq_one_letter_code
_entity_poly.pdbx_strand_id
1 'polypeptide(L)'
;TIRTEDITASEIFNAQINPAAAIDESKITGLLKAPTISGVTYPGSSTALNTAGGDSLVIAGTDYAGTMTCTIDGTSCSTVTVNSSIQITVTTPAKGAGTYTNGLELVASNGLLAKTSVSYSGIPAWTTGAGEILSFTKLTATTVTVAATGDAPITYAVTAGALPGGLALNTSTGVISGTGTNDVGTATSYTFTITATDAQTQTSPREFSIEVNVMSNYWGDGSDGALNT
;
A
#
# COMPACT_ATOMS: atom_id res chain seq x y z
N THR A 1 -48.44 21.95 33.79
CA THR A 1 -47.71 20.67 33.61
C THR A 1 -48.27 20.01 32.38
N ILE A 2 -47.44 19.88 31.34
CA ILE A 2 -47.76 19.14 30.10
C ILE A 2 -47.74 17.65 30.47
N ARG A 3 -48.80 16.93 30.22
CA ARG A 3 -48.87 15.49 30.45
C ARG A 3 -48.49 14.75 29.19
N THR A 4 -48.12 13.45 29.29
CA THR A 4 -47.78 12.61 28.15
C THR A 4 -48.88 12.47 27.12
N GLU A 5 -50.15 12.63 27.55
CA GLU A 5 -51.35 12.61 26.68
C GLU A 5 -51.54 13.93 25.92
N ASP A 6 -50.84 15.00 26.29
CA ASP A 6 -50.95 16.32 25.68
C ASP A 6 -50.10 16.51 24.44
N ILE A 7 -49.26 15.50 24.09
CA ILE A 7 -48.34 15.54 22.94
C ILE A 7 -48.57 14.30 22.10
N THR A 8 -49.19 14.44 20.97
CA THR A 8 -49.28 13.41 19.96
C THR A 8 -47.97 13.31 19.14
N ALA A 9 -47.61 12.09 18.79
CA ALA A 9 -46.41 11.84 17.97
C ALA A 9 -46.49 12.69 16.69
N SER A 10 -45.51 13.51 16.41
CA SER A 10 -45.34 14.45 15.29
C SER A 10 -45.70 15.92 15.50
N GLU A 11 -46.05 16.35 16.71
CA GLU A 11 -46.48 17.75 16.96
C GLU A 11 -45.40 18.68 17.52
N ILE A 12 -44.21 18.19 17.88
CA ILE A 12 -43.11 19.05 18.34
C ILE A 12 -42.12 19.30 17.18
N PHE A 13 -42.20 20.49 16.60
CA PHE A 13 -41.22 20.96 15.62
C PHE A 13 -40.03 21.67 16.32
N ASN A 14 -38.88 21.67 15.70
CA ASN A 14 -37.66 22.33 16.21
C ASN A 14 -37.87 23.77 16.68
N ALA A 15 -38.78 24.50 16.06
CA ALA A 15 -39.11 25.88 16.43
C ALA A 15 -39.81 26.00 17.78
N GLN A 16 -40.34 24.92 18.33
CA GLN A 16 -41.07 24.90 19.62
C GLN A 16 -40.16 24.50 20.79
N ILE A 17 -38.93 24.05 20.51
CA ILE A 17 -37.96 23.74 21.52
C ILE A 17 -37.06 24.94 21.74
N ASN A 18 -37.11 25.50 22.96
CA ASN A 18 -36.21 26.60 23.32
C ASN A 18 -34.76 26.19 23.08
N PRO A 19 -33.97 26.90 22.26
CA PRO A 19 -32.56 26.57 22.01
C PRO A 19 -31.71 26.54 23.27
N ALA A 20 -32.13 27.19 24.34
CA ALA A 20 -31.47 27.18 25.64
C ALA A 20 -31.94 26.04 26.56
N ALA A 21 -32.91 25.21 26.15
CA ALA A 21 -33.30 24.04 26.92
C ALA A 21 -32.21 22.98 26.84
N ALA A 22 -31.50 22.77 27.91
CA ALA A 22 -30.56 21.64 28.04
C ALA A 22 -31.35 20.32 28.15
N ILE A 23 -31.75 19.75 27.01
CA ILE A 23 -32.44 18.47 26.97
C ILE A 23 -31.36 17.40 27.13
N ASP A 24 -31.37 16.67 28.22
CA ASP A 24 -30.51 15.52 28.46
C ASP A 24 -30.88 14.40 27.46
N GLU A 25 -29.98 14.13 26.52
CA GLU A 25 -30.17 13.11 25.48
C GLU A 25 -30.49 11.74 26.08
N SER A 26 -29.97 11.44 27.30
CA SER A 26 -30.26 10.18 28.00
C SER A 26 -31.74 10.00 28.36
N LYS A 27 -32.55 11.09 28.33
CA LYS A 27 -33.98 11.08 28.63
C LYS A 27 -34.86 10.92 27.38
N ILE A 28 -34.24 10.96 26.19
CA ILE A 28 -34.97 10.81 24.94
C ILE A 28 -34.84 9.34 24.47
N THR A 29 -35.94 8.60 24.69
CA THR A 29 -35.98 7.21 24.16
C THR A 29 -36.12 7.23 22.64
N GLY A 30 -35.23 6.55 21.94
CA GLY A 30 -35.29 6.46 20.47
C GLY A 30 -34.66 7.64 19.74
N LEU A 31 -33.83 8.46 20.43
CA LEU A 31 -33.02 9.47 19.77
C LEU A 31 -32.16 8.85 18.70
N LEU A 32 -32.35 9.26 17.46
CA LEU A 32 -31.51 8.81 16.34
C LEU A 32 -30.18 9.56 16.40
N LYS A 33 -29.10 8.81 16.67
CA LYS A 33 -27.74 9.35 16.65
C LYS A 33 -27.09 9.13 15.29
N ALA A 34 -26.34 10.12 14.83
CA ALA A 34 -25.48 9.95 13.67
C ALA A 34 -24.29 9.07 14.06
N PRO A 35 -23.88 8.14 13.20
CA PRO A 35 -22.61 7.45 13.39
C PRO A 35 -21.47 8.47 13.37
N THR A 36 -20.37 8.15 14.04
CA THR A 36 -19.13 8.93 13.92
C THR A 36 -18.01 8.05 13.44
N ILE A 37 -16.99 8.63 12.82
CA ILE A 37 -15.74 7.92 12.46
C ILE A 37 -14.61 8.60 13.22
N SER A 38 -13.93 7.86 14.07
CA SER A 38 -12.75 8.31 14.81
C SER A 38 -11.44 7.93 14.12
N GLY A 39 -11.46 6.93 13.25
CA GLY A 39 -10.30 6.50 12.49
C GLY A 39 -10.57 5.33 11.58
N VAL A 40 -9.62 5.09 10.68
CA VAL A 40 -9.58 3.93 9.79
C VAL A 40 -8.27 3.19 9.96
N THR A 41 -8.32 1.86 9.89
CA THR A 41 -7.15 0.99 9.93
C THR A 41 -7.06 0.24 8.62
N TYR A 42 -5.99 0.50 7.89
CA TYR A 42 -5.67 -0.15 6.64
C TYR A 42 -5.11 -1.57 6.87
N PRO A 43 -5.17 -2.46 5.86
CA PRO A 43 -4.63 -3.82 5.99
C PRO A 43 -3.11 -3.83 6.25
N GLY A 44 -2.65 -4.74 7.09
CA GLY A 44 -1.22 -4.92 7.36
C GLY A 44 -0.55 -3.67 7.93
N SER A 45 0.57 -3.27 7.35
CA SER A 45 1.31 -2.04 7.69
C SER A 45 1.05 -0.91 6.68
N SER A 46 0.04 -1.06 5.83
CA SER A 46 -0.29 -0.12 4.75
C SER A 46 -0.81 1.23 5.29
N THR A 47 -0.62 2.29 4.51
CA THR A 47 -1.19 3.62 4.72
C THR A 47 -2.24 3.99 3.66
N ALA A 48 -2.47 3.09 2.71
CA ALA A 48 -3.45 3.24 1.64
C ALA A 48 -4.13 1.90 1.30
N LEU A 49 -5.17 1.94 0.49
CA LEU A 49 -5.90 0.79 -0.04
C LEU A 49 -5.35 0.40 -1.41
N ASN A 50 -5.53 -0.86 -1.78
CA ASN A 50 -5.18 -1.37 -3.09
C ASN A 50 -6.13 -0.82 -4.16
N THR A 51 -5.59 -0.30 -5.26
CA THR A 51 -6.40 0.20 -6.39
C THR A 51 -7.31 -0.86 -7.01
N ALA A 52 -6.98 -2.15 -6.90
CA ALA A 52 -7.85 -3.24 -7.35
C ALA A 52 -9.08 -3.44 -6.46
N GLY A 53 -9.12 -2.84 -5.26
CA GLY A 53 -10.14 -3.08 -4.24
C GLY A 53 -10.00 -4.44 -3.56
N GLY A 54 -11.01 -4.82 -2.78
CA GLY A 54 -11.03 -6.09 -2.06
C GLY A 54 -10.38 -6.05 -0.69
N ASP A 55 -9.81 -4.92 -0.29
CA ASP A 55 -9.20 -4.76 1.03
C ASP A 55 -10.24 -4.77 2.14
N SER A 56 -9.84 -5.36 3.27
CA SER A 56 -10.61 -5.32 4.52
C SER A 56 -10.21 -4.08 5.33
N LEU A 57 -11.03 -3.02 5.24
CA LEU A 57 -10.82 -1.78 5.97
C LEU A 57 -11.60 -1.81 7.27
N VAL A 58 -10.91 -1.58 8.39
CA VAL A 58 -11.54 -1.48 9.72
C VAL A 58 -11.77 -0.01 10.06
N ILE A 59 -13.02 0.32 10.42
CA ILE A 59 -13.46 1.68 10.73
C ILE A 59 -13.86 1.72 12.20
N ALA A 60 -13.20 2.57 12.98
CA ALA A 60 -13.51 2.84 14.37
C ALA A 60 -14.37 4.09 14.49
N GLY A 61 -15.28 4.10 15.47
CA GLY A 61 -16.17 5.24 15.69
C GLY A 61 -17.19 4.99 16.80
N THR A 62 -18.38 5.55 16.66
CA THR A 62 -19.49 5.35 17.61
C THR A 62 -20.84 5.22 16.89
N ASP A 63 -21.81 4.71 17.63
CA ASP A 63 -23.21 4.61 17.22
C ASP A 63 -23.45 3.75 15.97
N TYR A 64 -22.59 2.73 15.78
CA TYR A 64 -22.77 1.74 14.75
C TYR A 64 -23.81 0.70 15.19
N ALA A 65 -24.96 0.70 14.51
CA ALA A 65 -26.07 -0.20 14.84
C ALA A 65 -26.91 -0.56 13.62
N GLY A 66 -27.47 -1.74 13.62
CA GLY A 66 -28.37 -2.20 12.56
C GLY A 66 -27.66 -2.36 11.22
N THR A 67 -28.40 -2.12 10.14
CA THR A 67 -27.84 -2.17 8.78
C THR A 67 -27.14 -0.84 8.47
N MET A 68 -25.88 -0.93 8.10
CA MET A 68 -25.07 0.19 7.64
C MET A 68 -24.72 -0.02 6.17
N THR A 69 -24.61 1.05 5.42
CA THR A 69 -24.03 1.05 4.06
C THR A 69 -22.76 1.86 4.02
N CYS A 70 -21.85 1.46 3.15
CA CYS A 70 -20.59 2.13 2.93
C CYS A 70 -20.40 2.42 1.45
N THR A 71 -19.98 3.63 1.13
CA THR A 71 -19.46 3.98 -0.19
C THR A 71 -18.09 4.65 -0.08
N ILE A 72 -17.27 4.50 -1.11
CA ILE A 72 -16.05 5.29 -1.27
C ILE A 72 -16.15 6.04 -2.57
N ASP A 73 -16.23 7.38 -2.47
CA ASP A 73 -16.42 8.29 -3.61
C ASP A 73 -17.58 7.81 -4.51
N GLY A 74 -18.72 7.55 -3.89
CA GLY A 74 -19.96 7.09 -4.55
C GLY A 74 -19.98 5.63 -4.99
N THR A 75 -18.88 4.87 -4.88
CA THR A 75 -18.85 3.43 -5.21
C THR A 75 -19.08 2.59 -3.96
N SER A 76 -20.04 1.67 -4.01
CA SER A 76 -20.42 0.85 -2.86
C SER A 76 -19.31 -0.13 -2.46
N CYS A 77 -19.07 -0.25 -1.14
CA CYS A 77 -18.31 -1.35 -0.58
C CYS A 77 -19.08 -2.68 -0.77
N SER A 78 -18.38 -3.78 -1.06
CA SER A 78 -19.04 -5.05 -1.38
C SER A 78 -19.60 -5.75 -0.15
N THR A 79 -18.98 -5.55 1.03
CA THR A 79 -19.49 -6.03 2.32
C THR A 79 -19.38 -4.92 3.36
N VAL A 80 -20.34 -4.89 4.29
CA VAL A 80 -20.33 -4.02 5.47
C VAL A 80 -20.73 -4.88 6.66
N THR A 81 -19.80 -5.09 7.59
CA THR A 81 -20.04 -5.89 8.79
C THR A 81 -19.92 -5.01 10.03
N VAL A 82 -21.01 -4.85 10.78
CA VAL A 82 -21.01 -4.17 12.07
C VAL A 82 -20.50 -5.16 13.12
N ASN A 83 -19.24 -5.00 13.53
CA ASN A 83 -18.59 -5.88 14.52
C ASN A 83 -19.05 -5.54 15.94
N SER A 84 -19.29 -4.25 16.20
CA SER A 84 -19.78 -3.71 17.47
C SER A 84 -20.33 -2.29 17.27
N SER A 85 -20.84 -1.66 18.32
CA SER A 85 -21.27 -0.26 18.27
C SER A 85 -20.14 0.75 18.01
N ILE A 86 -18.89 0.31 18.04
CA ILE A 86 -17.69 1.15 17.86
C ILE A 86 -16.77 0.70 16.73
N GLN A 87 -17.13 -0.37 16.00
CA GLN A 87 -16.27 -0.91 14.94
C GLN A 87 -17.09 -1.52 13.80
N ILE A 88 -16.70 -1.17 12.58
CA ILE A 88 -17.21 -1.75 11.32
C ILE A 88 -16.03 -2.26 10.50
N THR A 89 -16.23 -3.35 9.80
CA THR A 89 -15.30 -3.83 8.76
C THR A 89 -16.02 -3.77 7.42
N VAL A 90 -15.35 -3.22 6.40
CA VAL A 90 -15.87 -3.12 5.04
C VAL A 90 -14.89 -3.71 4.04
N THR A 91 -15.41 -4.28 2.94
CA THR A 91 -14.57 -4.66 1.78
C THR A 91 -14.64 -3.55 0.75
N THR A 92 -13.48 -3.00 0.42
CA THR A 92 -13.35 -1.78 -0.40
C THR A 92 -13.59 -2.03 -1.88
N PRO A 93 -14.15 -1.06 -2.61
CA PRO A 93 -14.24 -1.11 -4.07
C PRO A 93 -12.89 -0.80 -4.73
N ALA A 94 -12.74 -1.15 -6.01
CA ALA A 94 -11.63 -0.68 -6.82
C ALA A 94 -11.72 0.83 -7.07
N LYS A 95 -10.58 1.53 -6.99
CA LYS A 95 -10.46 2.97 -7.22
C LYS A 95 -9.10 3.32 -7.83
N GLY A 96 -9.01 4.46 -8.50
CA GLY A 96 -7.71 5.01 -8.92
C GLY A 96 -6.82 5.37 -7.71
N ALA A 97 -5.50 5.42 -7.92
CA ALA A 97 -4.59 5.89 -6.89
C ALA A 97 -4.85 7.37 -6.56
N GLY A 98 -4.83 7.71 -5.27
CA GLY A 98 -5.05 9.07 -4.79
C GLY A 98 -5.74 9.10 -3.43
N THR A 99 -5.86 10.30 -2.86
CA THR A 99 -6.58 10.54 -1.61
C THR A 99 -7.99 11.04 -1.90
N TYR A 100 -8.97 10.33 -1.40
CA TYR A 100 -10.40 10.66 -1.49
C TYR A 100 -10.81 11.39 -0.20
N THR A 101 -10.73 12.72 -0.23
CA THR A 101 -11.08 13.58 0.92
C THR A 101 -12.58 13.47 1.21
N ASN A 102 -12.95 13.07 2.44
CA ASN A 102 -14.32 12.74 2.83
C ASN A 102 -15.01 11.73 1.90
N GLY A 103 -14.20 10.93 1.17
CA GLY A 103 -14.71 9.99 0.17
C GLY A 103 -15.35 8.76 0.77
N LEU A 104 -14.88 8.28 1.94
CA LEU A 104 -15.56 7.22 2.65
C LEU A 104 -16.78 7.78 3.37
N GLU A 105 -17.96 7.22 3.04
CA GLU A 105 -19.23 7.58 3.63
C GLU A 105 -19.90 6.32 4.22
N LEU A 106 -20.22 6.39 5.51
CA LEU A 106 -21.06 5.41 6.20
C LEU A 106 -22.45 6.00 6.40
N VAL A 107 -23.48 5.27 6.02
CA VAL A 107 -24.87 5.67 6.22
C VAL A 107 -25.59 4.62 7.06
N ALA A 108 -26.16 5.07 8.17
CA ALA A 108 -26.99 4.25 9.04
C ALA A 108 -28.40 4.08 8.46
N SER A 109 -29.14 3.08 8.93
CA SER A 109 -30.51 2.79 8.50
C SER A 109 -31.51 3.95 8.72
N ASN A 110 -31.18 4.89 9.61
CA ASN A 110 -31.95 6.12 9.86
C ASN A 110 -31.60 7.26 8.87
N GLY A 111 -30.73 7.04 7.90
CA GLY A 111 -30.29 8.03 6.91
C GLY A 111 -29.23 9.01 7.40
N LEU A 112 -28.81 8.94 8.67
CA LEU A 112 -27.72 9.74 9.19
C LEU A 112 -26.37 9.15 8.75
N LEU A 113 -25.39 10.02 8.50
CA LEU A 113 -24.12 9.61 7.88
C LEU A 113 -22.89 10.16 8.61
N ALA A 114 -21.77 9.47 8.41
CA ALA A 114 -20.44 9.94 8.78
C ALA A 114 -19.49 9.82 7.58
N LYS A 115 -18.52 10.72 7.50
CA LYS A 115 -17.53 10.74 6.41
C LYS A 115 -16.11 10.84 6.96
N THR A 116 -15.17 10.24 6.22
CA THR A 116 -13.74 10.42 6.44
C THR A 116 -12.97 10.25 5.13
N SER A 117 -11.69 10.62 5.17
CA SER A 117 -10.80 10.47 4.02
C SER A 117 -10.16 9.09 4.02
N VAL A 118 -9.94 8.54 2.82
CA VAL A 118 -9.17 7.32 2.59
C VAL A 118 -8.25 7.51 1.39
N SER A 119 -7.13 6.78 1.37
CA SER A 119 -6.16 6.82 0.27
C SER A 119 -6.06 5.47 -0.42
N TYR A 120 -5.79 5.52 -1.72
CA TYR A 120 -5.49 4.36 -2.56
C TYR A 120 -4.12 4.53 -3.18
N SER A 121 -3.29 3.50 -3.22
CA SER A 121 -2.01 3.49 -3.92
C SER A 121 -1.99 2.46 -5.03
N GLY A 122 -1.24 2.77 -6.09
CA GLY A 122 -1.03 1.87 -7.21
C GLY A 122 0.13 0.90 -6.96
N ILE A 123 0.36 0.00 -7.91
CA ILE A 123 1.50 -0.91 -7.88
C ILE A 123 2.82 -0.15 -7.76
N PRO A 124 3.89 -0.77 -7.21
CA PRO A 124 5.20 -0.14 -7.13
C PRO A 124 5.69 0.35 -8.48
N ALA A 125 6.19 1.57 -8.52
CA ALA A 125 6.76 2.19 -9.72
C ALA A 125 8.29 2.22 -9.63
N TRP A 126 8.97 1.53 -10.56
CA TRP A 126 10.41 1.50 -10.59
C TRP A 126 11.02 2.85 -10.93
N THR A 127 12.00 3.30 -10.14
CA THR A 127 12.85 4.46 -10.42
C THR A 127 14.15 4.06 -11.11
N THR A 128 14.61 2.80 -10.91
CA THR A 128 15.74 2.25 -11.65
C THR A 128 15.28 1.80 -13.04
N GLY A 129 15.98 2.21 -14.11
CA GLY A 129 15.71 1.78 -15.48
C GLY A 129 15.86 0.27 -15.66
N ALA A 130 15.15 -0.32 -16.63
CA ALA A 130 15.33 -1.70 -17.03
C ALA A 130 16.64 -1.90 -17.81
N GLY A 131 17.11 -3.14 -17.90
CA GLY A 131 18.30 -3.53 -18.65
C GLY A 131 19.57 -3.53 -17.79
N GLU A 132 20.69 -3.14 -18.36
CA GLU A 132 21.98 -3.18 -17.67
C GLU A 132 22.05 -2.12 -16.56
N ILE A 133 22.30 -2.60 -15.33
CA ILE A 133 22.41 -1.75 -14.14
C ILE A 133 23.84 -1.68 -13.60
N LEU A 134 24.71 -2.58 -14.03
CA LEU A 134 26.08 -2.67 -13.58
C LEU A 134 26.93 -3.49 -14.56
N SER A 135 28.17 -3.02 -14.81
CA SER A 135 29.24 -3.81 -15.44
C SER A 135 30.48 -3.72 -14.55
N PHE A 136 31.11 -4.84 -14.27
CA PHE A 136 32.32 -4.89 -13.41
C PHE A 136 33.24 -6.06 -13.77
N THR A 137 34.50 -5.97 -13.34
CA THR A 137 35.49 -7.05 -13.53
C THR A 137 35.33 -8.09 -12.44
N LYS A 138 35.39 -9.39 -12.79
CA LYS A 138 35.32 -10.51 -11.83
C LYS A 138 36.33 -10.34 -10.68
N LEU A 139 35.97 -10.87 -9.51
CA LEU A 139 36.70 -10.78 -8.25
C LEU A 139 36.86 -9.37 -7.69
N THR A 140 36.14 -8.39 -8.24
CA THR A 140 36.06 -7.04 -7.68
C THR A 140 34.83 -6.96 -6.80
N ALA A 141 34.95 -6.39 -5.59
CA ALA A 141 33.83 -6.06 -4.74
C ALA A 141 33.00 -4.96 -5.39
N THR A 142 31.71 -5.16 -5.49
CA THR A 142 30.80 -4.25 -6.18
C THR A 142 29.48 -4.04 -5.43
N THR A 143 28.80 -2.96 -5.75
CA THR A 143 27.48 -2.64 -5.22
C THR A 143 26.67 -1.82 -6.23
N VAL A 144 25.40 -2.11 -6.34
CA VAL A 144 24.40 -1.33 -7.09
C VAL A 144 23.08 -1.39 -6.36
N THR A 145 22.24 -0.37 -6.49
CA THR A 145 20.92 -0.33 -5.85
C THR A 145 19.84 -0.24 -6.90
N VAL A 146 18.85 -1.11 -6.81
CA VAL A 146 17.60 -0.98 -7.54
C VAL A 146 16.55 -0.38 -6.61
N ALA A 147 15.70 0.50 -7.13
CA ALA A 147 14.72 1.21 -6.33
C ALA A 147 13.37 1.34 -7.05
N ALA A 148 12.31 1.26 -6.26
CA ALA A 148 10.94 1.54 -6.66
C ALA A 148 10.26 2.42 -5.62
N THR A 149 9.22 3.16 -6.03
CA THR A 149 8.33 3.94 -5.17
C THR A 149 6.96 3.26 -5.10
N GLY A 150 6.26 3.45 -4.00
CA GLY A 150 4.94 2.86 -3.75
C GLY A 150 4.57 3.04 -2.28
N ASP A 151 3.56 2.32 -1.82
CA ASP A 151 3.20 2.32 -0.40
C ASP A 151 4.22 1.51 0.42
N ALA A 152 4.89 2.19 1.35
CA ALA A 152 5.98 1.60 2.12
C ALA A 152 5.47 0.60 3.20
N PRO A 153 6.24 -0.42 3.53
CA PRO A 153 7.58 -0.74 3.01
C PRO A 153 7.56 -1.43 1.65
N ILE A 154 8.54 -1.08 0.79
CA ILE A 154 8.80 -1.81 -0.45
C ILE A 154 9.82 -2.91 -0.18
N THR A 155 9.56 -4.10 -0.67
CA THR A 155 10.47 -5.24 -0.62
C THR A 155 10.81 -5.73 -2.02
N TYR A 156 11.96 -6.39 -2.17
CA TYR A 156 12.51 -6.82 -3.45
C TYR A 156 12.87 -8.30 -3.42
N ALA A 157 12.57 -9.03 -4.49
CA ALA A 157 12.93 -10.43 -4.63
C ALA A 157 13.36 -10.74 -6.06
N VAL A 158 14.39 -11.57 -6.25
CA VAL A 158 14.69 -12.16 -7.56
C VAL A 158 13.64 -13.23 -7.83
N THR A 159 12.81 -13.03 -8.88
CA THR A 159 11.68 -13.91 -9.20
C THR A 159 11.90 -14.73 -10.48
N ALA A 160 12.87 -14.35 -11.31
CA ALA A 160 13.30 -15.13 -12.47
C ALA A 160 14.77 -14.88 -12.76
N GLY A 161 15.46 -15.83 -13.38
CA GLY A 161 16.89 -15.78 -13.63
C GLY A 161 17.70 -15.91 -12.33
N ALA A 162 18.97 -15.47 -12.36
CA ALA A 162 19.85 -15.48 -11.21
C ALA A 162 20.85 -14.31 -11.29
N LEU A 163 21.23 -13.78 -10.13
CA LEU A 163 22.37 -12.87 -10.00
C LEU A 163 23.66 -13.59 -10.35
N PRO A 164 24.72 -12.85 -10.80
CA PRO A 164 26.05 -13.40 -10.88
C PRO A 164 26.46 -14.08 -9.56
N GLY A 165 27.19 -15.20 -9.66
CA GLY A 165 27.73 -15.87 -8.47
C GLY A 165 28.51 -14.90 -7.58
N GLY A 166 28.33 -15.00 -6.27
CA GLY A 166 28.96 -14.12 -5.28
C GLY A 166 28.29 -12.77 -5.03
N LEU A 167 27.22 -12.43 -5.78
CA LEU A 167 26.37 -11.27 -5.48
C LEU A 167 25.08 -11.68 -4.77
N ALA A 168 24.60 -10.87 -3.87
CA ALA A 168 23.34 -11.06 -3.15
C ALA A 168 22.49 -9.79 -3.14
N LEU A 169 21.17 -9.96 -3.24
CA LEU A 169 20.20 -8.90 -3.11
C LEU A 169 19.77 -8.74 -1.64
N ASN A 170 19.85 -7.53 -1.12
CA ASN A 170 19.18 -7.17 0.12
C ASN A 170 17.71 -6.88 -0.18
N THR A 171 16.83 -7.72 0.32
CA THR A 171 15.40 -7.68 0.01
C THR A 171 14.66 -6.47 0.56
N SER A 172 15.20 -5.78 1.57
CA SER A 172 14.57 -4.60 2.16
C SER A 172 15.07 -3.29 1.57
N THR A 173 16.31 -3.26 1.04
CA THR A 173 16.95 -2.02 0.56
C THR A 173 17.13 -1.97 -0.95
N GLY A 174 16.97 -3.10 -1.65
CA GLY A 174 17.25 -3.21 -3.08
C GLY A 174 18.75 -3.18 -3.44
N VAL A 175 19.63 -3.24 -2.45
CA VAL A 175 21.08 -3.25 -2.67
C VAL A 175 21.51 -4.64 -3.13
N ILE A 176 22.19 -4.70 -4.28
CA ILE A 176 22.87 -5.88 -4.80
C ILE A 176 24.36 -5.66 -4.54
N SER A 177 25.00 -6.53 -3.77
CA SER A 177 26.40 -6.38 -3.40
C SER A 177 27.11 -7.71 -3.24
N GLY A 178 28.43 -7.69 -3.28
CA GLY A 178 29.29 -8.84 -3.11
C GLY A 178 30.54 -8.78 -3.98
N THR A 179 31.26 -9.92 -4.09
CA THR A 179 32.39 -10.08 -5.01
C THR A 179 31.96 -11.09 -6.06
N GLY A 180 31.68 -10.60 -7.25
CA GLY A 180 31.13 -11.41 -8.32
C GLY A 180 32.15 -12.39 -8.91
N THR A 181 31.73 -13.61 -9.16
CA THR A 181 32.49 -14.64 -9.82
C THR A 181 31.96 -14.87 -11.23
N ASN A 182 32.85 -15.15 -12.17
CA ASN A 182 32.51 -15.58 -13.52
C ASN A 182 33.40 -16.77 -13.86
N ASP A 183 32.78 -17.93 -13.97
CA ASP A 183 33.51 -19.18 -14.23
C ASP A 183 33.84 -19.40 -15.71
N VAL A 184 33.24 -18.60 -16.61
CA VAL A 184 33.55 -18.63 -18.04
C VAL A 184 34.64 -17.62 -18.39
N GLY A 185 35.54 -17.96 -19.28
CA GLY A 185 36.69 -17.15 -19.68
C GLY A 185 36.36 -15.93 -20.57
N THR A 186 35.08 -15.52 -20.67
CA THR A 186 34.63 -14.43 -21.50
C THR A 186 33.67 -13.53 -20.67
N ALA A 187 33.49 -12.27 -21.09
CA ALA A 187 32.47 -11.40 -20.52
C ALA A 187 31.11 -12.06 -20.62
N THR A 188 30.34 -12.03 -19.53
CA THR A 188 29.07 -12.71 -19.45
C THR A 188 28.01 -11.77 -18.86
N SER A 189 26.89 -11.64 -19.58
CA SER A 189 25.72 -10.89 -19.09
C SER A 189 24.75 -11.86 -18.39
N TYR A 190 24.38 -11.51 -17.16
CA TYR A 190 23.40 -12.23 -16.35
C TYR A 190 22.10 -11.42 -16.34
N THR A 191 21.03 -12.00 -16.91
CA THR A 191 19.70 -11.40 -16.95
C THR A 191 18.83 -12.03 -15.86
N PHE A 192 18.14 -11.20 -15.11
CA PHE A 192 17.26 -11.61 -14.01
C PHE A 192 16.11 -10.62 -13.85
N THR A 193 15.01 -11.12 -13.26
CA THR A 193 13.86 -10.29 -12.92
C THR A 193 13.84 -10.06 -11.42
N ILE A 194 13.71 -8.80 -11.00
CA ILE A 194 13.40 -8.45 -9.62
C ILE A 194 11.95 -7.97 -9.59
N THR A 195 11.19 -8.48 -8.62
CA THR A 195 9.84 -8.02 -8.32
C THR A 195 9.89 -7.14 -7.08
N ALA A 196 9.41 -5.90 -7.23
CA ALA A 196 9.13 -5.01 -6.10
C ALA A 196 7.71 -5.31 -5.59
N THR A 197 7.57 -5.40 -4.26
CA THR A 197 6.28 -5.64 -3.58
C THR A 197 6.07 -4.58 -2.52
N ASP A 198 4.92 -3.93 -2.50
CA ASP A 198 4.55 -2.90 -1.54
C ASP A 198 3.83 -3.45 -0.30
N ALA A 199 3.42 -2.54 0.61
CA ALA A 199 2.71 -2.88 1.84
C ALA A 199 1.32 -3.52 1.61
N GLN A 200 0.70 -3.28 0.45
CA GLN A 200 -0.58 -3.90 0.05
C GLN A 200 -0.39 -5.20 -0.73
N THR A 201 0.83 -5.73 -0.81
CA THR A 201 1.18 -6.92 -1.59
C THR A 201 0.99 -6.76 -3.11
N GLN A 202 0.88 -5.52 -3.60
CA GLN A 202 0.90 -5.24 -5.03
C GLN A 202 2.32 -5.43 -5.56
N THR A 203 2.46 -5.98 -6.74
CA THR A 203 3.76 -6.38 -7.30
C THR A 203 4.05 -5.69 -8.62
N SER A 204 5.32 -5.40 -8.84
CA SER A 204 5.82 -4.86 -10.11
C SER A 204 7.13 -5.56 -10.48
N PRO A 205 7.13 -6.49 -11.44
CA PRO A 205 8.35 -7.12 -11.93
C PRO A 205 9.09 -6.21 -12.91
N ARG A 206 10.44 -6.28 -12.89
CA ARG A 206 11.30 -5.62 -13.87
C ARG A 206 12.53 -6.46 -14.17
N GLU A 207 12.88 -6.55 -15.44
CA GLU A 207 14.08 -7.23 -15.91
C GLU A 207 15.30 -6.31 -15.84
N PHE A 208 16.38 -6.86 -15.33
CA PHE A 208 17.70 -6.22 -15.22
C PHE A 208 18.79 -7.16 -15.73
N SER A 209 19.94 -6.58 -16.03
CA SER A 209 21.14 -7.36 -16.33
C SER A 209 22.37 -6.78 -15.63
N ILE A 210 23.32 -7.65 -15.36
CA ILE A 210 24.65 -7.32 -14.85
C ILE A 210 25.67 -8.01 -15.73
N GLU A 211 26.64 -7.24 -16.23
CA GLU A 211 27.76 -7.78 -17.00
C GLU A 211 28.98 -8.02 -16.10
N VAL A 212 29.52 -9.23 -16.14
CA VAL A 212 30.76 -9.61 -15.46
C VAL A 212 31.84 -9.78 -16.48
N ASN A 213 32.80 -8.86 -16.46
CA ASN A 213 33.96 -8.88 -17.35
C ASN A 213 35.05 -9.74 -16.80
N VAL A 214 35.82 -10.38 -17.69
CA VAL A 214 37.03 -11.11 -17.33
C VAL A 214 38.17 -10.12 -17.12
N MET A 215 39.17 -10.50 -16.30
CA MET A 215 40.41 -9.78 -16.28
C MET A 215 41.11 -9.99 -17.66
N SER A 216 41.42 -8.89 -18.34
CA SER A 216 42.34 -8.96 -19.48
C SER A 216 43.72 -9.28 -18.91
N ASN A 217 44.13 -10.54 -18.98
CA ASN A 217 45.52 -10.88 -18.80
C ASN A 217 46.23 -10.32 -20.06
N TYR A 218 46.67 -9.09 -19.97
CA TYR A 218 47.66 -8.59 -20.91
C TYR A 218 49.01 -9.26 -20.56
N TRP A 219 49.09 -10.56 -20.81
CA TRP A 219 50.40 -11.12 -21.11
C TRP A 219 50.66 -10.62 -22.53
N GLY A 220 51.50 -9.62 -22.64
CA GLY A 220 52.07 -9.28 -23.91
C GLY A 220 52.47 -10.59 -24.58
N ASP A 221 51.94 -10.84 -25.78
CA ASP A 221 52.52 -11.81 -26.69
C ASP A 221 54.04 -11.61 -26.63
N GLY A 222 54.72 -12.66 -26.16
CA GLY A 222 56.16 -12.65 -26.01
C GLY A 222 56.89 -12.62 -27.36
N SER A 223 56.59 -11.65 -28.19
CA SER A 223 57.25 -11.40 -29.49
C SER A 223 58.41 -10.43 -29.42
N ASP A 224 58.90 -10.03 -28.25
CA ASP A 224 60.27 -9.51 -28.19
C ASP A 224 61.24 -10.65 -27.92
N GLY A 225 61.34 -11.44 -28.96
CA GLY A 225 62.54 -12.22 -29.18
C GLY A 225 63.77 -11.31 -29.15
N ALA A 226 64.82 -11.84 -28.61
CA ALA A 226 66.16 -11.34 -28.60
C ALA A 226 66.67 -10.80 -27.27
N LEU A 227 66.87 -11.70 -26.34
CA LEU A 227 68.09 -11.60 -25.57
C LEU A 227 69.22 -12.16 -26.44
N ASN A 228 69.82 -11.32 -27.21
CA ASN A 228 71.16 -11.62 -27.78
C ASN A 228 72.22 -11.32 -26.74
N THR A 229 72.93 -12.37 -26.34
CA THR A 229 74.29 -12.53 -25.80
C THR A 229 74.80 -11.49 -24.83
#